data_4268921a671d6e15f155389cfe57326d
#
_entry.id   4268921a671d6e15f155389cfe57326d
#
_cell.length_a   1.000
_cell.length_b   1.000
_cell.length_c   1.000
_cell.angle_alpha   90.00
_cell.angle_beta   90.00
_cell.angle_gamma   90.00
#
_symmetry.space_group_name_H-M   'P 1'
#
loop_
_entity.id
_entity.type
_entity.pdbx_description
1 polymer ?
#
loop_
_entity_poly.entity_id
_entity_poly.type
_entity_poly.pdbx_seq_one_letter_code
_entity_poly.pdbx_strand_id
1 'polypeptide(L)'
;MSNYLQSWFIVLLWFVSHVAGQDPASLIGLVPDCAQPCLVKGLENGNCTLTAISECMCTNITVQAELSECVQLSCPFKDQAVASTLSNQICVGYPIESRAQQIKAAAIACAAVTFPIVILRCVARLMVTKRLWWDDWTALVATVFLIALLVLQTQSTDLGFGLHFWNVDVANAKTIFQIFYATQILYILIQVSAKASLLAFYSRVFTSRTFRIAVWSAATFLIGHGLIFLGLVIFQCTPIASVWNRNLESKCLNLTAIGYAGAVFSIVEDIAILILPIPELLKLQLGGRKKAALLFMFSIGSFACVTSMVRLKYLVSFASTLDATWDNVYVVIWSMIELSCALICASLPALRPLIQMLPGVLSTARGSSVKHTTDASRRNANTHPSVSARAEYHRRTKGEMSSHRKMGDAYLDIEPSSRGGSYELQTVASERRMV
;
A
#
# COMPACT_ATOMS: atom_id res chain seq x y z
N MET A 1 4.74 -63.30 -19.47
CA MET A 1 5.26 -62.13 -18.69
C MET A 1 6.52 -61.52 -19.31
N SER A 2 7.28 -62.21 -20.10
CA SER A 2 8.52 -61.69 -20.74
C SER A 2 8.25 -60.65 -21.84
N ASN A 3 7.21 -60.78 -22.65
CA ASN A 3 6.95 -59.90 -23.79
C ASN A 3 6.41 -58.51 -23.39
N TYR A 4 5.76 -58.37 -22.22
CA TYR A 4 5.28 -57.08 -21.74
C TYR A 4 6.41 -56.21 -21.19
N LEU A 5 7.40 -56.77 -20.54
CA LEU A 5 8.57 -56.06 -20.06
C LEU A 5 9.44 -55.49 -21.22
N GLN A 6 9.55 -56.26 -22.32
CA GLN A 6 10.28 -55.82 -23.49
C GLN A 6 9.56 -54.65 -24.22
N SER A 7 8.23 -54.67 -24.32
CA SER A 7 7.46 -53.58 -24.86
C SER A 7 7.58 -52.30 -24.02
N TRP A 8 7.55 -52.41 -22.70
CA TRP A 8 7.73 -51.23 -21.81
C TRP A 8 9.15 -50.65 -21.88
N PHE A 9 10.16 -51.52 -22.05
CA PHE A 9 11.54 -51.07 -22.24
C PHE A 9 11.73 -50.32 -23.59
N ILE A 10 11.08 -50.80 -24.64
CA ILE A 10 11.12 -50.11 -25.96
C ILE A 10 10.37 -48.77 -25.91
N VAL A 11 9.22 -48.72 -25.24
CA VAL A 11 8.48 -47.48 -25.04
C VAL A 11 9.27 -46.50 -24.16
N LEU A 12 9.93 -46.98 -23.10
CA LEU A 12 10.79 -46.15 -22.24
C LEU A 12 12.04 -45.64 -23.01
N LEU A 13 12.66 -46.48 -23.81
CA LEU A 13 13.79 -46.09 -24.68
C LEU A 13 13.35 -45.12 -25.76
N TRP A 14 12.14 -45.29 -26.31
CA TRP A 14 11.57 -44.35 -27.29
C TRP A 14 11.22 -42.99 -26.62
N PHE A 15 10.71 -43.02 -25.39
CA PHE A 15 10.50 -41.78 -24.60
C PHE A 15 11.82 -41.12 -24.18
N VAL A 16 12.83 -41.87 -23.78
CA VAL A 16 14.15 -41.33 -23.42
C VAL A 16 14.88 -40.78 -24.65
N SER A 17 14.72 -41.37 -25.84
CA SER A 17 15.30 -40.82 -27.08
C SER A 17 14.57 -39.58 -27.62
N HIS A 18 13.30 -39.34 -27.23
CA HIS A 18 12.54 -38.12 -27.60
C HIS A 18 12.69 -37.00 -26.56
N VAL A 19 13.25 -37.29 -25.38
CA VAL A 19 13.64 -36.28 -24.36
C VAL A 19 15.10 -35.84 -24.54
N ALA A 20 15.87 -36.51 -25.43
CA ALA A 20 17.20 -36.04 -25.82
C ALA A 20 17.05 -34.70 -26.55
N GLY A 21 17.44 -33.62 -25.85
CA GLY A 21 17.27 -32.25 -26.30
C GLY A 21 17.70 -32.02 -27.74
N GLN A 22 16.94 -31.18 -28.45
CA GLN A 22 17.29 -30.75 -29.80
C GLN A 22 18.72 -30.23 -29.79
N ASP A 23 19.51 -30.62 -30.77
CA ASP A 23 20.90 -30.21 -30.89
C ASP A 23 20.97 -28.68 -30.89
N PRO A 24 21.69 -28.01 -29.95
CA PRO A 24 21.77 -26.57 -29.87
C PRO A 24 22.12 -25.88 -31.20
N ALA A 25 22.91 -26.59 -32.02
CA ALA A 25 23.29 -26.13 -33.34
C ALA A 25 22.09 -25.99 -34.34
N SER A 26 21.07 -26.85 -34.20
CA SER A 26 19.86 -26.80 -35.02
C SER A 26 18.95 -25.60 -34.68
N LEU A 27 18.98 -25.18 -33.40
CA LEU A 27 18.19 -24.03 -32.91
C LEU A 27 18.77 -22.69 -33.36
N ILE A 28 20.10 -22.60 -33.56
CA ILE A 28 20.77 -21.38 -34.04
C ILE A 28 20.26 -20.95 -35.42
N GLY A 29 19.93 -21.93 -36.27
CA GLY A 29 19.36 -21.66 -37.60
C GLY A 29 17.94 -21.06 -37.59
N LEU A 30 17.25 -21.09 -36.42
CA LEU A 30 15.91 -20.53 -36.25
C LEU A 30 15.92 -19.10 -35.65
N VAL A 31 17.12 -18.57 -35.39
CA VAL A 31 17.27 -17.21 -34.83
C VAL A 31 16.84 -16.17 -35.86
N PRO A 32 15.94 -15.22 -35.52
CA PRO A 32 15.53 -14.15 -36.44
C PRO A 32 16.72 -13.36 -36.98
N ASP A 33 16.65 -12.93 -38.26
CA ASP A 33 17.73 -12.22 -38.93
C ASP A 33 18.20 -10.99 -38.16
N CYS A 34 17.29 -10.25 -37.53
CA CYS A 34 17.61 -9.09 -36.68
C CYS A 34 18.41 -9.45 -35.42
N ALA A 35 18.28 -10.68 -34.91
CA ALA A 35 18.95 -11.15 -33.70
C ALA A 35 20.30 -11.85 -33.95
N GLN A 36 20.55 -12.28 -35.20
CA GLN A 36 21.80 -12.96 -35.55
C GLN A 36 23.06 -12.12 -35.25
N PRO A 37 23.14 -10.81 -35.60
CA PRO A 37 24.31 -10.00 -35.23
C PRO A 37 24.51 -9.88 -33.73
N CYS A 38 23.42 -9.85 -32.98
CA CYS A 38 23.46 -9.80 -31.49
C CYS A 38 24.03 -11.09 -30.92
N LEU A 39 23.63 -12.26 -31.47
CA LEU A 39 24.13 -13.54 -31.05
C LEU A 39 25.63 -13.67 -31.28
N VAL A 40 26.12 -13.31 -32.51
CA VAL A 40 27.55 -13.35 -32.84
C VAL A 40 28.33 -12.47 -31.86
N LYS A 41 27.91 -11.21 -31.69
CA LYS A 41 28.57 -10.27 -30.79
C LYS A 41 28.59 -10.75 -29.34
N GLY A 42 27.48 -11.32 -28.84
CA GLY A 42 27.39 -11.86 -27.48
C GLY A 42 28.29 -13.06 -27.26
N LEU A 43 28.41 -13.94 -28.25
CA LEU A 43 29.33 -15.09 -28.20
C LEU A 43 30.81 -14.67 -28.25
N GLU A 44 31.15 -13.67 -29.08
CA GLU A 44 32.50 -13.11 -29.13
C GLU A 44 32.90 -12.45 -27.82
N ASN A 45 32.05 -11.59 -27.26
CA ASN A 45 32.28 -10.92 -25.97
C ASN A 45 32.41 -11.92 -24.81
N GLY A 46 31.63 -12.99 -24.82
CA GLY A 46 31.67 -14.06 -23.83
C GLY A 46 32.81 -15.06 -23.99
N ASN A 47 33.59 -14.97 -25.08
CA ASN A 47 34.58 -15.97 -25.50
C ASN A 47 33.96 -17.39 -25.59
N CYS A 48 32.71 -17.48 -26.01
CA CYS A 48 31.98 -18.74 -26.10
C CYS A 48 32.38 -19.54 -27.35
N THR A 49 32.70 -20.81 -27.17
CA THR A 49 32.96 -21.71 -28.28
C THR A 49 31.66 -22.34 -28.79
N LEU A 50 31.55 -22.59 -30.08
CA LEU A 50 30.35 -23.21 -30.69
C LEU A 50 30.06 -24.60 -30.11
N THR A 51 31.07 -25.31 -29.58
CA THR A 51 30.93 -26.63 -28.96
C THR A 51 30.37 -26.59 -27.53
N ALA A 52 30.45 -25.44 -26.84
CA ALA A 52 29.98 -25.26 -25.45
C ALA A 52 29.06 -24.04 -25.31
N ILE A 53 28.25 -23.79 -26.36
CA ILE A 53 27.46 -22.56 -26.47
C ILE A 53 26.42 -22.44 -25.36
N SER A 54 25.74 -23.55 -25.02
CA SER A 54 24.73 -23.59 -23.97
C SER A 54 25.34 -23.36 -22.59
N GLU A 55 26.47 -24.00 -22.27
CA GLU A 55 27.16 -23.79 -21.00
C GLU A 55 27.59 -22.33 -20.83
N CYS A 56 28.27 -21.77 -21.85
CA CYS A 56 28.76 -20.39 -21.81
C CYS A 56 27.63 -19.37 -21.74
N MET A 57 26.61 -19.50 -22.60
CA MET A 57 25.50 -18.55 -22.70
C MET A 57 24.58 -18.64 -21.48
N CYS A 58 24.29 -19.86 -20.97
CA CYS A 58 23.30 -20.03 -19.93
C CYS A 58 23.85 -19.85 -18.50
N THR A 59 25.16 -19.90 -18.30
CA THR A 59 25.78 -19.63 -16.98
C THR A 59 26.26 -18.21 -16.81
N ASN A 60 26.45 -17.46 -17.91
CA ASN A 60 26.97 -16.09 -17.86
C ASN A 60 25.85 -15.06 -18.03
N ILE A 61 25.38 -14.52 -16.90
CA ILE A 61 24.30 -13.50 -16.86
C ILE A 61 24.68 -12.26 -17.68
N THR A 62 25.96 -11.85 -17.72
CA THR A 62 26.40 -10.68 -18.48
C THR A 62 26.18 -10.89 -19.97
N VAL A 63 26.51 -12.06 -20.49
CA VAL A 63 26.29 -12.42 -21.91
C VAL A 63 24.79 -12.42 -22.24
N GLN A 64 23.97 -13.00 -21.35
CA GLN A 64 22.52 -13.01 -21.53
C GLN A 64 21.93 -11.61 -21.53
N ALA A 65 22.39 -10.73 -20.62
CA ALA A 65 21.96 -9.34 -20.54
C ALA A 65 22.32 -8.54 -21.80
N GLU A 66 23.60 -8.63 -22.26
CA GLU A 66 24.04 -7.95 -23.49
C GLU A 66 23.31 -8.43 -24.72
N LEU A 67 23.07 -9.74 -24.82
CA LEU A 67 22.29 -10.34 -25.89
C LEU A 67 20.85 -9.85 -25.87
N SER A 68 20.22 -9.87 -24.71
CA SER A 68 18.84 -9.40 -24.52
C SER A 68 18.70 -7.91 -24.85
N GLU A 69 19.62 -7.08 -24.38
CA GLU A 69 19.65 -5.65 -24.69
C GLU A 69 19.75 -5.39 -26.20
N CYS A 70 20.71 -6.05 -26.87
CA CYS A 70 20.89 -5.93 -28.30
C CYS A 70 19.62 -6.34 -29.06
N VAL A 71 19.02 -7.49 -28.73
CA VAL A 71 17.79 -7.99 -29.35
C VAL A 71 16.61 -7.06 -29.14
N GLN A 72 16.46 -6.51 -27.93
CA GLN A 72 15.38 -5.56 -27.64
C GLN A 72 15.51 -4.25 -28.41
N LEU A 73 16.72 -3.80 -28.69
CA LEU A 73 16.99 -2.56 -29.46
C LEU A 73 16.92 -2.77 -30.98
N SER A 74 17.25 -3.97 -31.49
CA SER A 74 17.38 -4.23 -32.90
C SER A 74 16.18 -4.94 -33.55
N CYS A 75 15.37 -5.67 -32.75
CA CYS A 75 14.29 -6.50 -33.27
C CYS A 75 12.89 -5.97 -32.88
N PRO A 76 11.87 -6.16 -33.74
CA PRO A 76 10.49 -5.96 -33.40
C PRO A 76 10.04 -6.97 -32.31
N PHE A 77 9.03 -6.62 -31.51
CA PHE A 77 8.60 -7.43 -30.36
C PHE A 77 8.27 -8.90 -30.70
N LYS A 78 7.73 -9.15 -31.88
CA LYS A 78 7.44 -10.51 -32.36
C LYS A 78 8.72 -11.36 -32.44
N ASP A 79 9.79 -10.80 -32.98
CA ASP A 79 11.06 -11.52 -33.16
C ASP A 79 11.84 -11.62 -31.83
N GLN A 80 11.69 -10.61 -30.93
CA GLN A 80 12.18 -10.71 -29.55
C GLN A 80 11.57 -11.91 -28.83
N ALA A 81 10.26 -12.16 -29.03
CA ALA A 81 9.56 -13.30 -28.46
C ALA A 81 10.11 -14.65 -28.96
N VAL A 82 10.42 -14.74 -30.27
CA VAL A 82 11.05 -15.94 -30.84
C VAL A 82 12.45 -16.15 -30.27
N ALA A 83 13.26 -15.08 -30.19
CA ALA A 83 14.61 -15.14 -29.64
C ALA A 83 14.60 -15.57 -28.16
N SER A 84 13.68 -15.05 -27.34
CA SER A 84 13.51 -15.47 -25.94
C SER A 84 13.10 -16.93 -25.82
N THR A 85 12.18 -17.42 -26.66
CA THR A 85 11.76 -18.82 -26.65
C THR A 85 12.94 -19.75 -26.99
N LEU A 86 13.74 -19.40 -28.00
CA LEU A 86 14.94 -20.15 -28.39
C LEU A 86 15.99 -20.16 -27.26
N SER A 87 16.24 -19.00 -26.64
CA SER A 87 17.15 -18.89 -25.49
C SER A 87 16.71 -19.81 -24.35
N ASN A 88 15.43 -19.82 -24.01
CA ASN A 88 14.87 -20.68 -22.98
C ASN A 88 15.02 -22.20 -23.34
N GLN A 89 14.88 -22.55 -24.61
CA GLN A 89 15.07 -23.93 -25.06
C GLN A 89 16.55 -24.37 -25.00
N ILE A 90 17.49 -23.48 -25.37
CA ILE A 90 18.93 -23.73 -25.29
C ILE A 90 19.37 -23.88 -23.82
N CYS A 91 18.77 -23.11 -22.90
CA CYS A 91 19.16 -23.08 -21.51
C CYS A 91 18.34 -24.04 -20.61
N VAL A 92 17.60 -24.98 -21.17
CA VAL A 92 16.89 -26.01 -20.38
C VAL A 92 17.87 -26.80 -19.53
N GLY A 93 17.60 -26.88 -18.22
CA GLY A 93 18.42 -27.61 -17.24
C GLY A 93 19.47 -26.75 -16.53
N TYR A 94 19.68 -25.51 -16.94
CA TYR A 94 20.54 -24.57 -16.21
C TYR A 94 19.76 -23.83 -15.11
N PRO A 95 20.42 -23.45 -13.98
CA PRO A 95 19.77 -22.74 -12.90
C PRO A 95 19.33 -21.34 -13.35
N ILE A 96 18.07 -20.97 -13.05
CA ILE A 96 17.51 -19.65 -13.34
C ILE A 96 17.41 -18.86 -12.03
N GLU A 97 18.01 -17.68 -11.98
CA GLU A 97 17.88 -16.79 -10.84
C GLU A 97 16.46 -16.23 -10.76
N SER A 98 15.92 -16.14 -9.53
CA SER A 98 14.56 -15.65 -9.29
C SER A 98 14.46 -14.82 -8.01
N ARG A 99 13.83 -13.65 -8.13
CA ARG A 99 13.45 -12.78 -7.01
C ARG A 99 11.97 -12.97 -6.60
N ALA A 100 11.26 -13.92 -7.20
CA ALA A 100 9.85 -14.16 -6.92
C ALA A 100 9.56 -14.42 -5.44
N GLN A 101 10.46 -15.14 -4.75
CA GLN A 101 10.32 -15.42 -3.32
C GLN A 101 10.39 -14.15 -2.46
N GLN A 102 11.17 -13.14 -2.88
CA GLN A 102 11.26 -11.85 -2.16
C GLN A 102 9.93 -11.10 -2.24
N ILE A 103 9.27 -11.10 -3.41
CA ILE A 103 7.96 -10.46 -3.59
C ILE A 103 6.91 -11.17 -2.74
N LYS A 104 6.85 -12.51 -2.79
CA LYS A 104 5.91 -13.31 -1.99
C LYS A 104 6.10 -13.08 -0.49
N ALA A 105 7.35 -13.10 -0.02
CA ALA A 105 7.67 -12.83 1.38
C ALA A 105 7.24 -11.41 1.80
N ALA A 106 7.51 -10.40 0.97
CA ALA A 106 7.09 -9.03 1.24
C ALA A 106 5.56 -8.90 1.27
N ALA A 107 4.84 -9.53 0.32
CA ALA A 107 3.39 -9.52 0.28
C ALA A 107 2.77 -10.16 1.54
N ILE A 108 3.30 -11.32 1.97
CA ILE A 108 2.86 -12.00 3.19
C ILE A 108 3.14 -11.14 4.43
N ALA A 109 4.34 -10.55 4.53
CA ALA A 109 4.70 -9.69 5.66
C ALA A 109 3.81 -8.45 5.73
N CYS A 110 3.56 -7.78 4.60
CA CYS A 110 2.65 -6.65 4.52
C CYS A 110 1.22 -7.03 4.95
N ALA A 111 0.72 -8.17 4.47
CA ALA A 111 -0.61 -8.68 4.83
C ALA A 111 -0.69 -9.01 6.32
N ALA A 112 0.29 -9.74 6.86
CA ALA A 112 0.32 -10.20 8.26
C ALA A 112 0.36 -9.05 9.27
N VAL A 113 0.94 -7.90 8.91
CA VAL A 113 0.98 -6.72 9.79
C VAL A 113 -0.24 -5.83 9.57
N THR A 114 -0.60 -5.54 8.32
CA THR A 114 -1.62 -4.53 8.01
C THR A 114 -3.03 -5.01 8.36
N PHE A 115 -3.40 -6.24 7.99
CA PHE A 115 -4.78 -6.70 8.17
C PHE A 115 -5.20 -6.83 9.64
N PRO A 116 -4.38 -7.37 10.56
CA PRO A 116 -4.72 -7.36 11.98
C PRO A 116 -4.92 -5.95 12.55
N ILE A 117 -4.11 -4.98 12.10
CA ILE A 117 -4.23 -3.58 12.56
C ILE A 117 -5.55 -2.96 12.06
N VAL A 118 -5.95 -3.21 10.81
CA VAL A 118 -7.23 -2.72 10.27
C VAL A 118 -8.42 -3.42 10.95
N ILE A 119 -8.34 -4.73 11.19
CA ILE A 119 -9.38 -5.45 11.93
C ILE A 119 -9.50 -4.87 13.35
N LEU A 120 -8.37 -4.66 14.03
CA LEU A 120 -8.35 -4.07 15.36
C LEU A 120 -8.92 -2.63 15.35
N ARG A 121 -8.69 -1.84 14.29
CA ARG A 121 -9.34 -0.54 14.08
C ARG A 121 -10.86 -0.69 14.05
N CYS A 122 -11.40 -1.62 13.25
CA CYS A 122 -12.84 -1.85 13.14
C CYS A 122 -13.44 -2.29 14.48
N VAL A 123 -12.80 -3.23 15.19
CA VAL A 123 -13.21 -3.68 16.51
C VAL A 123 -13.21 -2.51 17.50
N ALA A 124 -12.15 -1.70 17.54
CA ALA A 124 -12.06 -0.53 18.39
C ALA A 124 -13.23 0.44 18.16
N ARG A 125 -13.55 0.70 16.90
CA ARG A 125 -14.66 1.60 16.53
C ARG A 125 -16.01 1.03 16.94
N LEU A 126 -16.28 -0.24 16.67
CA LEU A 126 -17.54 -0.88 17.04
C LEU A 126 -17.73 -0.97 18.55
N MET A 127 -16.66 -1.25 19.31
CA MET A 127 -16.72 -1.32 20.77
C MET A 127 -16.91 0.05 21.43
N VAL A 128 -16.23 1.10 20.94
CA VAL A 128 -16.20 2.41 21.60
C VAL A 128 -17.29 3.34 21.08
N THR A 129 -17.47 3.46 19.76
CA THR A 129 -18.37 4.45 19.16
C THR A 129 -19.66 3.83 18.62
N LYS A 130 -19.70 2.50 18.47
CA LYS A 130 -20.82 1.74 17.86
C LYS A 130 -21.25 2.27 16.49
N ARG A 131 -20.40 3.06 15.82
CA ARG A 131 -20.63 3.65 14.50
C ARG A 131 -19.33 3.73 13.73
N LEU A 132 -19.39 3.40 12.44
CA LEU A 132 -18.32 3.63 11.49
C LEU A 132 -18.48 5.01 10.87
N TRP A 133 -17.39 5.74 10.74
CA TRP A 133 -17.32 7.07 10.17
C TRP A 133 -16.70 7.04 8.76
N TRP A 134 -16.70 8.15 8.05
CA TRP A 134 -16.11 8.24 6.72
C TRP A 134 -14.62 7.86 6.68
N ASP A 135 -13.86 8.16 7.74
CA ASP A 135 -12.48 7.76 7.91
C ASP A 135 -12.31 6.22 7.98
N ASP A 136 -13.29 5.51 8.51
CA ASP A 136 -13.27 4.05 8.60
C ASP A 136 -13.65 3.41 7.27
N TRP A 137 -14.64 3.97 6.55
CA TRP A 137 -15.02 3.49 5.23
C TRP A 137 -13.92 3.65 4.19
N THR A 138 -13.23 4.80 4.15
CA THR A 138 -12.11 5.02 3.24
C THR A 138 -10.94 4.09 3.54
N ALA A 139 -10.66 3.78 4.81
CA ALA A 139 -9.65 2.79 5.19
C ALA A 139 -10.04 1.37 4.77
N LEU A 140 -11.32 0.98 4.88
CA LEU A 140 -11.81 -0.32 4.40
C LEU A 140 -11.69 -0.46 2.89
N VAL A 141 -12.05 0.57 2.14
CA VAL A 141 -11.89 0.61 0.67
C VAL A 141 -10.41 0.46 0.30
N ALA A 142 -9.51 1.20 0.96
CA ALA A 142 -8.08 1.06 0.76
C ALA A 142 -7.59 -0.37 1.06
N THR A 143 -8.15 -1.02 2.09
CA THR A 143 -7.79 -2.40 2.46
C THR A 143 -8.23 -3.39 1.39
N VAL A 144 -9.44 -3.26 0.83
CA VAL A 144 -9.92 -4.12 -0.26
C VAL A 144 -9.01 -4.00 -1.48
N PHE A 145 -8.65 -2.78 -1.86
CA PHE A 145 -7.71 -2.56 -2.97
C PHE A 145 -6.31 -3.11 -2.66
N LEU A 146 -5.84 -3.01 -1.41
CA LEU A 146 -4.55 -3.58 -1.01
C LEU A 146 -4.57 -5.11 -1.11
N ILE A 147 -5.65 -5.78 -0.69
CA ILE A 147 -5.81 -7.23 -0.85
C ILE A 147 -5.69 -7.60 -2.33
N ALA A 148 -6.43 -6.91 -3.21
CA ALA A 148 -6.39 -7.15 -4.64
C ALA A 148 -4.96 -6.96 -5.21
N LEU A 149 -4.26 -5.90 -4.80
CA LEU A 149 -2.89 -5.64 -5.23
C LEU A 149 -1.94 -6.75 -4.78
N LEU A 150 -1.97 -7.17 -3.52
CA LEU A 150 -1.11 -8.24 -3.00
C LEU A 150 -1.35 -9.58 -3.69
N VAL A 151 -2.63 -9.90 -3.98
CA VAL A 151 -2.99 -11.12 -4.73
C VAL A 151 -2.45 -11.05 -6.16
N LEU A 152 -2.65 -9.95 -6.87
CA LEU A 152 -2.14 -9.77 -8.23
C LEU A 152 -0.61 -9.81 -8.29
N GLN A 153 0.09 -9.25 -7.30
CA GLN A 153 1.54 -9.31 -7.24
C GLN A 153 2.04 -10.75 -7.00
N THR A 154 1.38 -11.54 -6.16
CA THR A 154 1.73 -12.94 -5.97
C THR A 154 1.46 -13.76 -7.23
N GLN A 155 0.34 -13.54 -7.92
CA GLN A 155 0.03 -14.20 -9.19
C GLN A 155 1.04 -13.83 -10.29
N SER A 156 1.49 -12.58 -10.35
CA SER A 156 2.50 -12.17 -11.33
C SER A 156 3.83 -12.92 -11.17
N THR A 157 4.21 -13.27 -9.92
CA THR A 157 5.41 -14.07 -9.67
C THR A 157 5.29 -15.51 -10.18
N ASP A 158 4.09 -16.09 -10.15
CA ASP A 158 3.84 -17.44 -10.67
C ASP A 158 3.88 -17.45 -12.21
N LEU A 159 3.67 -16.31 -12.85
CA LEU A 159 3.78 -16.13 -14.31
C LEU A 159 5.20 -15.77 -14.77
N GLY A 160 6.16 -15.55 -13.84
CA GLY A 160 7.55 -15.27 -14.16
C GLY A 160 8.02 -13.85 -13.82
N PHE A 161 7.20 -13.02 -13.17
CA PHE A 161 7.70 -11.73 -12.67
C PHE A 161 8.69 -11.95 -11.52
N GLY A 162 9.88 -11.35 -11.62
CA GLY A 162 11.02 -11.61 -10.75
C GLY A 162 12.06 -12.56 -11.35
N LEU A 163 11.83 -13.05 -12.57
CA LEU A 163 12.85 -13.60 -13.45
C LEU A 163 13.45 -12.51 -14.32
N HIS A 164 14.61 -12.73 -14.88
CA HIS A 164 15.15 -11.89 -15.93
C HIS A 164 14.23 -11.91 -17.16
N PHE A 165 14.12 -10.77 -17.86
CA PHE A 165 13.19 -10.60 -18.99
C PHE A 165 13.32 -11.70 -20.05
N TRP A 166 14.55 -12.16 -20.34
CA TRP A 166 14.83 -13.24 -21.31
C TRP A 166 14.44 -14.64 -20.84
N ASN A 167 14.22 -14.83 -19.53
CA ASN A 167 13.78 -16.11 -18.93
C ASN A 167 12.26 -16.18 -18.72
N VAL A 168 11.52 -15.10 -19.01
CA VAL A 168 10.07 -15.08 -18.91
C VAL A 168 9.44 -15.82 -20.10
N ASP A 169 8.49 -16.71 -19.82
CA ASP A 169 7.70 -17.35 -20.87
C ASP A 169 6.87 -16.31 -21.63
N VAL A 170 7.04 -16.27 -22.94
CA VAL A 170 6.35 -15.34 -23.85
C VAL A 170 4.83 -15.47 -23.75
N ALA A 171 4.31 -16.70 -23.50
CA ALA A 171 2.88 -16.92 -23.32
C ALA A 171 2.32 -16.13 -22.13
N ASN A 172 3.11 -15.93 -21.07
CA ASN A 172 2.74 -15.23 -19.86
C ASN A 172 2.96 -13.70 -19.95
N ALA A 173 3.80 -13.24 -20.89
CA ALA A 173 4.18 -11.83 -20.98
C ALA A 173 2.98 -10.89 -21.07
N LYS A 174 1.98 -11.21 -21.89
CA LYS A 174 0.75 -10.43 -22.02
C LYS A 174 0.03 -10.28 -20.67
N THR A 175 -0.13 -11.37 -19.93
CA THR A 175 -0.81 -11.38 -18.64
C THR A 175 -0.02 -10.61 -17.58
N ILE A 176 1.31 -10.72 -17.59
CA ILE A 176 2.18 -9.93 -16.71
C ILE A 176 1.98 -8.42 -16.94
N PHE A 177 1.95 -7.96 -18.20
CA PHE A 177 1.70 -6.55 -18.53
C PHE A 177 0.30 -6.10 -18.11
N GLN A 178 -0.73 -6.95 -18.24
CA GLN A 178 -2.08 -6.65 -17.77
C GLN A 178 -2.12 -6.51 -16.24
N ILE A 179 -1.47 -7.42 -15.51
CA ILE A 179 -1.37 -7.32 -14.05
C ILE A 179 -0.60 -6.06 -13.64
N PHE A 180 0.50 -5.76 -14.32
CA PHE A 180 1.28 -4.54 -14.05
C PHE A 180 0.45 -3.27 -14.25
N TYR A 181 -0.33 -3.20 -15.33
CA TYR A 181 -1.26 -2.10 -15.55
C TYR A 181 -2.34 -1.99 -14.46
N ALA A 182 -2.96 -3.10 -14.08
CA ALA A 182 -3.96 -3.13 -13.03
C ALA A 182 -3.38 -2.70 -11.66
N THR A 183 -2.16 -3.13 -11.34
CA THR A 183 -1.51 -2.77 -10.07
C THR A 183 -1.09 -1.31 -9.99
N GLN A 184 -0.77 -0.66 -11.11
CA GLN A 184 -0.55 0.79 -11.16
C GLN A 184 -1.82 1.57 -10.79
N ILE A 185 -2.98 1.15 -11.31
CA ILE A 185 -4.28 1.76 -10.98
C ILE A 185 -4.59 1.55 -9.49
N LEU A 186 -4.46 0.31 -9.00
CA LEU A 186 -4.70 -0.02 -7.59
C LEU A 186 -3.78 0.77 -6.66
N TYR A 187 -2.51 0.95 -7.03
CA TYR A 187 -1.56 1.75 -6.25
C TYR A 187 -2.09 3.17 -6.00
N ILE A 188 -2.54 3.87 -7.04
CA ILE A 188 -3.11 5.23 -6.91
C ILE A 188 -4.36 5.23 -6.04
N LEU A 189 -5.27 4.26 -6.25
CA LEU A 189 -6.51 4.17 -5.49
C LEU A 189 -6.25 3.92 -3.99
N ILE A 190 -5.28 3.06 -3.65
CA ILE A 190 -4.90 2.79 -2.27
C ILE A 190 -4.28 4.04 -1.63
N GLN A 191 -3.34 4.70 -2.32
CA GLN A 191 -2.70 5.92 -1.83
C GLN A 191 -3.71 7.01 -1.51
N VAL A 192 -4.60 7.31 -2.45
CA VAL A 192 -5.64 8.34 -2.26
C VAL A 192 -6.58 7.96 -1.11
N SER A 193 -7.04 6.70 -1.06
CA SER A 193 -7.99 6.24 -0.05
C SER A 193 -7.37 6.22 1.36
N ALA A 194 -6.12 5.77 1.51
CA ALA A 194 -5.42 5.73 2.78
C ALA A 194 -5.11 7.14 3.33
N LYS A 195 -4.60 8.04 2.47
CA LYS A 195 -4.34 9.45 2.83
C LYS A 195 -5.64 10.20 3.13
N ALA A 196 -6.72 9.94 2.36
CA ALA A 196 -8.04 10.52 2.62
C ALA A 196 -8.61 10.07 3.97
N SER A 197 -8.41 8.80 4.37
CA SER A 197 -8.79 8.30 5.70
C SER A 197 -8.11 9.10 6.81
N LEU A 198 -6.82 9.40 6.67
CA LEU A 198 -6.07 10.16 7.66
C LEU A 198 -6.54 11.63 7.73
N LEU A 199 -6.77 12.27 6.58
CA LEU A 199 -7.30 13.64 6.52
C LEU A 199 -8.74 13.73 7.08
N ALA A 200 -9.60 12.74 6.79
CA ALA A 200 -10.93 12.65 7.36
C ALA A 200 -10.87 12.50 8.89
N PHE A 201 -9.95 11.71 9.41
CA PHE A 201 -9.70 11.61 10.84
C PHE A 201 -9.25 12.97 11.43
N TYR A 202 -8.33 13.69 10.79
CA TYR A 202 -7.87 15.01 11.24
C TYR A 202 -8.99 16.03 11.27
N SER A 203 -9.85 16.08 10.25
CA SER A 203 -11.00 17.00 10.18
C SER A 203 -11.99 16.81 11.33
N ARG A 204 -12.03 15.57 11.88
CA ARG A 204 -12.90 15.20 12.99
C ARG A 204 -12.31 15.53 14.36
N VAL A 205 -10.99 15.33 14.53
CA VAL A 205 -10.31 15.51 15.83
C VAL A 205 -10.04 16.96 16.13
N PHE A 206 -9.65 17.72 15.13
CA PHE A 206 -9.31 19.14 15.29
C PHE A 206 -10.42 20.02 14.75
N THR A 207 -10.98 20.85 15.64
CA THR A 207 -12.16 21.68 15.35
C THR A 207 -11.83 23.12 14.98
N SER A 208 -10.55 23.54 15.05
CA SER A 208 -10.17 24.91 14.72
C SER A 208 -10.46 25.22 13.24
N ARG A 209 -11.02 26.41 12.97
CA ARG A 209 -11.44 26.81 11.62
C ARG A 209 -10.25 26.81 10.64
N THR A 210 -9.12 27.37 11.06
CA THR A 210 -7.91 27.44 10.22
C THR A 210 -7.39 26.05 9.86
N PHE A 211 -7.35 25.14 10.84
CA PHE A 211 -6.92 23.77 10.63
C PHE A 211 -7.87 23.02 9.66
N ARG A 212 -9.18 23.17 9.81
CA ARG A 212 -10.15 22.55 8.90
C ARG A 212 -10.00 23.04 7.47
N ILE A 213 -9.73 24.32 7.26
CA ILE A 213 -9.44 24.87 5.92
C ILE A 213 -8.19 24.19 5.36
N ALA A 214 -7.11 24.06 6.13
CA ALA A 214 -5.89 23.40 5.71
C ALA A 214 -6.12 21.90 5.36
N VAL A 215 -6.91 21.18 6.17
CA VAL A 215 -7.27 19.78 5.89
C VAL A 215 -8.09 19.66 4.59
N TRP A 216 -9.08 20.54 4.39
CA TRP A 216 -9.89 20.49 3.18
C TRP A 216 -9.10 20.89 1.94
N SER A 217 -8.18 21.86 2.03
CA SER A 217 -7.29 22.18 0.91
C SER A 217 -6.36 21.03 0.56
N ALA A 218 -5.79 20.36 1.57
CA ALA A 218 -4.97 19.16 1.37
C ALA A 218 -5.79 18.01 0.76
N ALA A 219 -7.02 17.79 1.20
CA ALA A 219 -7.91 16.76 0.65
C ALA A 219 -8.30 17.06 -0.81
N THR A 220 -8.60 18.31 -1.15
CA THR A 220 -8.89 18.71 -2.53
C THR A 220 -7.68 18.51 -3.43
N PHE A 221 -6.48 18.88 -2.96
CA PHE A 221 -5.24 18.64 -3.69
C PHE A 221 -4.99 17.16 -3.91
N LEU A 222 -5.12 16.31 -2.86
CA LEU A 222 -4.96 14.87 -2.92
C LEU A 222 -5.91 14.24 -3.95
N ILE A 223 -7.19 14.59 -3.91
CA ILE A 223 -8.19 14.05 -4.83
C ILE A 223 -7.91 14.52 -6.26
N GLY A 224 -7.63 15.81 -6.45
CA GLY A 224 -7.32 16.38 -7.77
C GLY A 224 -6.09 15.75 -8.40
N HIS A 225 -5.00 15.67 -7.64
CA HIS A 225 -3.77 14.96 -8.04
C HIS A 225 -4.06 13.49 -8.38
N GLY A 226 -4.75 12.77 -7.48
CA GLY A 226 -5.10 11.36 -7.69
C GLY A 226 -5.91 11.12 -8.96
N LEU A 227 -6.91 11.96 -9.23
CA LEU A 227 -7.74 11.84 -10.45
C LEU A 227 -6.93 12.12 -11.73
N ILE A 228 -6.04 13.12 -11.72
CA ILE A 228 -5.17 13.43 -12.85
C ILE A 228 -4.25 12.25 -13.15
N PHE A 229 -3.54 11.74 -12.12
CA PHE A 229 -2.61 10.62 -12.33
C PHE A 229 -3.32 9.32 -12.66
N LEU A 230 -4.50 9.07 -12.09
CA LEU A 230 -5.35 7.94 -12.47
C LEU A 230 -5.72 8.03 -13.96
N GLY A 231 -6.14 9.20 -14.44
CA GLY A 231 -6.42 9.43 -15.87
C GLY A 231 -5.18 9.21 -16.75
N LEU A 232 -4.02 9.74 -16.35
CA LEU A 232 -2.76 9.55 -17.09
C LEU A 232 -2.34 8.07 -17.18
N VAL A 233 -2.54 7.29 -16.10
CA VAL A 233 -2.24 5.85 -16.07
C VAL A 233 -3.27 5.06 -16.89
N ILE A 234 -4.56 5.38 -16.82
CA ILE A 234 -5.58 4.68 -17.60
C ILE A 234 -5.35 4.92 -19.10
N PHE A 235 -5.10 6.16 -19.49
CA PHE A 235 -4.92 6.55 -20.89
C PHE A 235 -3.44 6.67 -21.30
N GLN A 236 -2.56 5.88 -20.66
CA GLN A 236 -1.12 5.93 -20.90
C GLN A 236 -0.72 5.60 -22.34
N CYS A 237 -1.53 4.83 -23.06
CA CYS A 237 -1.33 4.49 -24.49
C CYS A 237 -2.64 4.61 -25.28
N THR A 238 -2.51 4.98 -26.53
CA THR A 238 -3.62 5.01 -27.49
C THR A 238 -3.29 4.11 -28.69
N PRO A 239 -4.03 3.00 -28.91
CA PRO A 239 -5.12 2.46 -28.09
C PRO A 239 -4.63 1.84 -26.76
N ILE A 240 -5.49 1.77 -25.72
CA ILE A 240 -5.14 1.22 -24.40
C ILE A 240 -4.63 -0.23 -24.49
N ALA A 241 -5.18 -1.02 -25.43
CA ALA A 241 -4.78 -2.41 -25.64
C ALA A 241 -3.29 -2.58 -25.96
N SER A 242 -2.60 -1.55 -26.44
CA SER A 242 -1.17 -1.60 -26.74
C SER A 242 -0.28 -1.68 -25.50
N VAL A 243 -0.81 -1.40 -24.30
CA VAL A 243 -0.10 -1.58 -23.03
C VAL A 243 0.36 -3.04 -22.86
N TRP A 244 -0.50 -4.00 -23.25
CA TRP A 244 -0.21 -5.44 -23.14
C TRP A 244 -0.05 -6.15 -24.48
N ASN A 245 -0.43 -5.50 -25.57
CA ASN A 245 -0.22 -6.01 -26.93
C ASN A 245 0.73 -5.09 -27.69
N ARG A 246 2.02 -5.33 -27.54
CA ARG A 246 3.09 -4.50 -28.12
C ARG A 246 3.25 -4.65 -29.64
N ASN A 247 2.47 -5.52 -30.28
CA ASN A 247 2.42 -5.63 -31.73
C ASN A 247 1.53 -4.57 -32.39
N LEU A 248 0.76 -3.80 -31.60
CA LEU A 248 -0.07 -2.72 -32.12
C LEU A 248 0.73 -1.43 -32.25
N GLU A 249 0.58 -0.76 -33.41
CA GLU A 249 1.06 0.61 -33.53
C GLU A 249 0.37 1.51 -32.50
N SER A 250 1.12 2.20 -31.69
CA SER A 250 0.59 2.98 -30.59
C SER A 250 1.41 4.23 -30.31
N LYS A 251 0.73 5.22 -29.75
CA LYS A 251 1.37 6.39 -29.16
C LYS A 251 1.18 6.30 -27.64
N CYS A 252 2.28 6.14 -26.91
CA CYS A 252 2.27 6.06 -25.45
C CYS A 252 2.92 7.29 -24.83
N LEU A 253 2.43 7.66 -23.65
CA LEU A 253 3.03 8.67 -22.79
C LEU A 253 4.34 8.16 -22.19
N ASN A 254 5.21 9.06 -21.79
CA ASN A 254 6.43 8.69 -21.07
C ASN A 254 6.09 8.27 -19.64
N LEU A 255 5.92 6.96 -19.43
CA LEU A 255 5.56 6.35 -18.15
C LEU A 255 6.58 6.65 -17.04
N THR A 256 7.84 6.72 -17.40
CA THR A 256 8.92 7.04 -16.48
C THR A 256 8.75 8.46 -15.91
N ALA A 257 8.46 9.43 -16.77
CA ALA A 257 8.21 10.81 -16.36
C ALA A 257 6.95 10.94 -15.50
N ILE A 258 5.87 10.23 -15.86
CA ILE A 258 4.63 10.17 -15.06
C ILE A 258 4.91 9.55 -13.69
N GLY A 259 5.65 8.44 -13.65
CA GLY A 259 6.04 7.78 -12.41
C GLY A 259 6.85 8.67 -11.48
N TYR A 260 7.82 9.43 -12.03
CA TYR A 260 8.61 10.38 -11.24
C TYR A 260 7.77 11.52 -10.68
N ALA A 261 6.97 12.15 -11.53
CA ALA A 261 6.09 13.22 -11.10
C ALA A 261 5.14 12.74 -10.00
N GLY A 262 4.49 11.58 -10.19
CA GLY A 262 3.60 10.99 -9.19
C GLY A 262 4.31 10.67 -7.86
N ALA A 263 5.54 10.16 -7.93
CA ALA A 263 6.31 9.87 -6.73
C ALA A 263 6.70 11.15 -5.96
N VAL A 264 7.12 12.22 -6.66
CA VAL A 264 7.43 13.51 -6.03
C VAL A 264 6.21 14.12 -5.36
N PHE A 265 5.07 14.14 -6.06
CA PHE A 265 3.82 14.64 -5.47
C PHE A 265 3.38 13.80 -4.27
N SER A 266 3.50 12.48 -4.33
CA SER A 266 3.19 11.60 -3.19
C SER A 266 4.05 11.93 -1.96
N ILE A 267 5.36 12.17 -2.14
CA ILE A 267 6.27 12.58 -1.05
C ILE A 267 5.86 13.93 -0.46
N VAL A 268 5.52 14.90 -1.32
CA VAL A 268 5.06 16.23 -0.86
C VAL A 268 3.78 16.11 -0.03
N GLU A 269 2.83 15.28 -0.48
CA GLU A 269 1.60 14.99 0.26
C GLU A 269 1.89 14.32 1.61
N ASP A 270 2.78 13.32 1.66
CA ASP A 270 3.16 12.62 2.89
C ASP A 270 3.75 13.60 3.91
N ILE A 271 4.66 14.47 3.48
CA ILE A 271 5.27 15.50 4.32
C ILE A 271 4.22 16.52 4.78
N ALA A 272 3.34 16.97 3.88
CA ALA A 272 2.28 17.92 4.21
C ALA A 272 1.31 17.35 5.26
N ILE A 273 0.86 16.10 5.07
CA ILE A 273 -0.04 15.40 6.00
C ILE A 273 0.64 15.18 7.36
N LEU A 274 1.96 14.89 7.36
CA LEU A 274 2.74 14.71 8.59
C LEU A 274 2.88 16.03 9.37
N ILE A 275 3.18 17.13 8.71
CA ILE A 275 3.41 18.45 9.34
C ILE A 275 2.10 19.08 9.82
N LEU A 276 1.00 18.84 9.11
CA LEU A 276 -0.29 19.48 9.32
C LEU A 276 -0.78 19.47 10.79
N PRO A 277 -0.73 18.36 11.56
CA PRO A 277 -1.20 18.34 12.94
C PRO A 277 -0.21 18.96 13.94
N ILE A 278 1.06 19.20 13.59
CA ILE A 278 2.10 19.68 14.54
C ILE A 278 1.71 20.97 15.25
N PRO A 279 1.28 22.05 14.56
CA PRO A 279 0.95 23.31 15.20
C PRO A 279 -0.16 23.19 16.24
N GLU A 280 -1.18 22.37 15.96
CA GLU A 280 -2.28 22.15 16.90
C GLU A 280 -1.87 21.30 18.11
N LEU A 281 -0.97 20.33 17.89
CA LEU A 281 -0.44 19.47 18.95
C LEU A 281 0.48 20.25 19.91
N LEU A 282 1.26 21.20 19.40
CA LEU A 282 2.13 22.05 20.23
C LEU A 282 1.35 22.99 21.15
N LYS A 283 0.15 23.43 20.71
CA LYS A 283 -0.72 24.27 21.54
C LYS A 283 -1.40 23.48 22.68
N LEU A 284 -1.46 22.14 22.58
CA LEU A 284 -2.18 21.30 23.52
C LEU A 284 -1.23 20.76 24.60
N GLN A 285 -1.46 21.16 25.85
CA GLN A 285 -0.73 20.60 27.01
C GLN A 285 -1.15 19.15 27.24
N LEU A 286 -0.40 18.21 26.64
CA LEU A 286 -0.69 16.78 26.71
C LEU A 286 0.10 16.11 27.82
N GLY A 287 -0.57 15.27 28.63
CA GLY A 287 0.12 14.39 29.58
C GLY A 287 1.04 13.37 28.85
N GLY A 288 2.10 12.92 29.54
CA GLY A 288 3.19 12.11 28.96
C GLY A 288 2.73 10.90 28.13
N ARG A 289 1.69 10.16 28.55
CA ARG A 289 1.15 9.01 27.78
C ARG A 289 0.56 9.43 26.43
N LYS A 290 -0.13 10.57 26.40
CA LYS A 290 -0.71 11.11 25.15
C LYS A 290 0.39 11.60 24.21
N LYS A 291 1.46 12.19 24.74
CA LYS A 291 2.64 12.63 24.00
C LYS A 291 3.38 11.42 23.38
N ALA A 292 3.57 10.33 24.13
CA ALA A 292 4.20 9.11 23.64
C ALA A 292 3.42 8.47 22.46
N ALA A 293 2.09 8.39 22.57
CA ALA A 293 1.26 7.87 21.48
C ALA A 293 1.36 8.72 20.20
N LEU A 294 1.44 10.05 20.34
CA LEU A 294 1.64 10.96 19.21
C LEU A 294 3.02 10.80 18.59
N LEU A 295 4.09 10.69 19.40
CA LEU A 295 5.44 10.46 18.90
C LEU A 295 5.51 9.14 18.11
N PHE A 296 4.84 8.09 18.58
CA PHE A 296 4.77 6.81 17.88
C PHE A 296 4.08 6.95 16.50
N MET A 297 2.95 7.67 16.45
CA MET A 297 2.28 7.96 15.16
C MET A 297 3.19 8.76 14.21
N PHE A 298 3.91 9.75 14.75
CA PHE A 298 4.89 10.54 13.98
C PHE A 298 6.02 9.67 13.42
N SER A 299 6.55 8.74 14.23
CA SER A 299 7.60 7.81 13.79
C SER A 299 7.14 6.95 12.62
N ILE A 300 5.91 6.40 12.65
CA ILE A 300 5.39 5.59 11.56
C ILE A 300 5.08 6.47 10.32
N GLY A 301 4.56 7.69 10.52
CA GLY A 301 4.36 8.63 9.43
C GLY A 301 5.68 9.04 8.76
N SER A 302 6.73 9.29 9.55
CA SER A 302 8.07 9.58 9.03
C SER A 302 8.65 8.38 8.29
N PHE A 303 8.42 7.15 8.78
CA PHE A 303 8.84 5.92 8.09
C PHE A 303 8.11 5.77 6.74
N ALA A 304 6.83 6.10 6.65
CA ALA A 304 6.10 6.11 5.38
C ALA A 304 6.73 7.10 4.37
N CYS A 305 7.12 8.32 4.80
CA CYS A 305 7.85 9.25 3.94
C CYS A 305 9.20 8.67 3.45
N VAL A 306 9.93 7.98 4.33
CA VAL A 306 11.20 7.33 3.96
C VAL A 306 10.97 6.24 2.92
N THR A 307 9.93 5.41 3.08
CA THR A 307 9.61 4.35 2.09
C THR A 307 9.26 4.93 0.72
N SER A 308 8.54 6.06 0.66
CA SER A 308 8.25 6.78 -0.58
C SER A 308 9.51 7.31 -1.25
N MET A 309 10.48 7.84 -0.48
CA MET A 309 11.79 8.29 -1.00
C MET A 309 12.63 7.13 -1.51
N VAL A 310 12.68 6.01 -0.80
CA VAL A 310 13.40 4.80 -1.23
C VAL A 310 12.80 4.24 -2.52
N ARG A 311 11.46 4.19 -2.63
CA ARG A 311 10.78 3.80 -3.86
C ARG A 311 11.15 4.71 -5.02
N LEU A 312 11.17 6.03 -4.83
CA LEU A 312 11.60 6.98 -5.86
C LEU A 312 13.03 6.71 -6.31
N LYS A 313 13.97 6.42 -5.38
CA LYS A 313 15.35 6.06 -5.71
C LYS A 313 15.40 4.87 -6.67
N TYR A 314 14.69 3.78 -6.37
CA TYR A 314 14.67 2.60 -7.24
C TYR A 314 13.96 2.88 -8.57
N LEU A 315 12.89 3.65 -8.57
CA LEU A 315 12.20 4.06 -9.80
C LEU A 315 13.14 4.84 -10.72
N VAL A 316 13.97 5.75 -10.17
CA VAL A 316 14.97 6.51 -10.92
C VAL A 316 16.10 5.60 -11.41
N SER A 317 16.61 4.72 -10.56
CA SER A 317 17.74 3.84 -10.89
C SER A 317 17.42 2.87 -12.03
N PHE A 318 16.16 2.45 -12.15
CA PHE A 318 15.73 1.46 -13.14
C PHE A 318 14.85 2.04 -14.26
N ALA A 319 14.85 3.35 -14.41
CA ALA A 319 14.02 4.06 -15.39
C ALA A 319 14.31 3.69 -16.85
N SER A 320 15.56 3.34 -17.14
CA SER A 320 16.06 3.01 -18.48
C SER A 320 16.44 1.53 -18.62
N THR A 321 16.05 0.69 -17.67
CA THR A 321 16.37 -0.74 -17.72
C THR A 321 15.62 -1.44 -18.84
N LEU A 322 16.28 -2.35 -19.50
CA LEU A 322 15.68 -3.28 -20.46
C LEU A 322 15.28 -4.60 -19.78
N ASP A 323 15.68 -4.81 -18.54
CA ASP A 323 15.30 -5.97 -17.72
C ASP A 323 14.19 -5.60 -16.71
N ALA A 324 13.04 -5.20 -17.24
CA ALA A 324 11.96 -4.64 -16.44
C ALA A 324 11.36 -5.63 -15.43
N THR A 325 11.35 -6.92 -15.69
CA THR A 325 10.77 -7.94 -14.80
C THR A 325 11.65 -8.24 -13.59
N TRP A 326 12.96 -8.03 -13.70
CA TRP A 326 13.93 -8.23 -12.65
C TRP A 326 14.16 -6.97 -11.80
N ASP A 327 14.39 -5.84 -12.45
CA ASP A 327 14.78 -4.60 -11.78
C ASP A 327 13.60 -3.92 -11.07
N ASN A 328 12.38 -4.01 -11.62
CA ASN A 328 11.20 -3.45 -10.96
C ASN A 328 10.75 -4.23 -9.70
N VAL A 329 11.36 -5.36 -9.37
CA VAL A 329 11.04 -6.11 -8.14
C VAL A 329 11.18 -5.24 -6.91
N TYR A 330 12.24 -4.45 -6.79
CA TYR A 330 12.42 -3.55 -5.63
C TYR A 330 11.41 -2.40 -5.63
N VAL A 331 11.04 -1.87 -6.79
CA VAL A 331 9.97 -0.85 -6.89
C VAL A 331 8.65 -1.42 -6.37
N VAL A 332 8.32 -2.65 -6.75
CA VAL A 332 7.10 -3.34 -6.31
C VAL A 332 7.12 -3.60 -4.80
N ILE A 333 8.22 -4.13 -4.26
CA ILE A 333 8.37 -4.41 -2.83
C ILE A 333 8.21 -3.11 -2.01
N TRP A 334 8.92 -2.04 -2.38
CA TRP A 334 8.83 -0.78 -1.67
C TRP A 334 7.45 -0.12 -1.81
N SER A 335 6.76 -0.32 -2.95
CA SER A 335 5.37 0.14 -3.11
C SER A 335 4.41 -0.60 -2.17
N MET A 336 4.54 -1.92 -2.01
CA MET A 336 3.72 -2.68 -1.05
C MET A 336 3.97 -2.23 0.39
N ILE A 337 5.23 -1.98 0.76
CA ILE A 337 5.61 -1.49 2.10
C ILE A 337 5.02 -0.08 2.32
N GLU A 338 5.17 0.83 1.37
CA GLU A 338 4.65 2.19 1.42
C GLU A 338 3.13 2.21 1.65
N LEU A 339 2.37 1.46 0.83
CA LEU A 339 0.91 1.36 0.94
C LEU A 339 0.47 0.77 2.29
N SER A 340 1.17 -0.26 2.75
CA SER A 340 0.92 -0.87 4.06
C SER A 340 1.18 0.11 5.20
N CYS A 341 2.29 0.83 5.17
CA CYS A 341 2.63 1.85 6.16
C CYS A 341 1.61 3.00 6.18
N ALA A 342 1.16 3.47 5.01
CA ALA A 342 0.14 4.51 4.90
C ALA A 342 -1.18 4.07 5.57
N LEU A 343 -1.62 2.83 5.32
CA LEU A 343 -2.84 2.28 5.89
C LEU A 343 -2.72 2.01 7.39
N ILE A 344 -1.56 1.54 7.85
CA ILE A 344 -1.23 1.39 9.28
C ILE A 344 -1.27 2.76 9.95
N CYS A 345 -0.59 3.76 9.40
CA CYS A 345 -0.56 5.12 9.93
C CYS A 345 -1.97 5.72 10.04
N ALA A 346 -2.82 5.53 9.02
CA ALA A 346 -4.21 5.95 9.05
C ALA A 346 -5.04 5.23 10.14
N SER A 347 -4.66 4.01 10.51
CA SER A 347 -5.39 3.18 11.48
C SER A 347 -5.01 3.45 12.92
N LEU A 348 -3.77 3.85 13.21
CA LEU A 348 -3.26 4.07 14.58
C LEU A 348 -4.08 5.04 15.44
N PRO A 349 -4.55 6.19 14.92
CA PRO A 349 -5.34 7.12 15.72
C PRO A 349 -6.63 6.50 16.27
N ALA A 350 -7.23 5.59 15.51
CA ALA A 350 -8.46 4.90 15.91
C ALA A 350 -8.25 3.85 17.02
N LEU A 351 -7.02 3.34 17.16
CA LEU A 351 -6.65 2.36 18.19
C LEU A 351 -6.39 2.98 19.56
N ARG A 352 -6.24 4.31 19.63
CA ARG A 352 -5.93 5.02 20.88
C ARG A 352 -6.86 4.67 22.06
N PRO A 353 -8.19 4.56 21.91
CA PRO A 353 -9.07 4.20 23.01
C PRO A 353 -8.79 2.78 23.55
N LEU A 354 -8.51 1.82 22.66
CA LEU A 354 -8.15 0.45 23.06
C LEU A 354 -6.84 0.40 23.86
N ILE A 355 -5.83 1.12 23.44
CA ILE A 355 -4.54 1.21 24.13
C ILE A 355 -4.72 1.79 25.54
N GLN A 356 -5.69 2.69 25.75
CA GLN A 356 -6.01 3.25 27.07
C GLN A 356 -6.74 2.27 27.98
N MET A 357 -7.46 1.29 27.43
CA MET A 357 -8.15 0.24 28.19
C MET A 357 -7.23 -0.92 28.61
N LEU A 358 -6.10 -1.12 27.89
CA LEU A 358 -5.15 -2.21 28.12
C LEU A 358 -4.53 -2.25 29.53
N PRO A 359 -4.18 -1.12 30.20
CA PRO A 359 -3.63 -1.16 31.55
C PRO A 359 -4.56 -1.79 32.57
N GLY A 360 -5.87 -1.66 32.41
CA GLY A 360 -6.87 -2.31 33.26
C GLY A 360 -6.88 -3.84 33.10
N VAL A 361 -6.75 -4.33 31.88
CA VAL A 361 -6.76 -5.77 31.57
C VAL A 361 -5.44 -6.43 32.00
N LEU A 362 -4.30 -5.77 31.81
CA LEU A 362 -2.98 -6.28 32.24
C LEU A 362 -2.81 -6.28 33.75
N SER A 363 -3.42 -5.33 34.49
CA SER A 363 -3.39 -5.33 35.95
C SER A 363 -4.27 -6.43 36.54
N THR A 364 -5.35 -6.80 35.85
CA THR A 364 -6.23 -7.92 36.27
C THR A 364 -5.57 -9.28 35.97
N ALA A 365 -4.76 -9.38 34.90
CA ALA A 365 -3.99 -10.59 34.55
C ALA A 365 -2.75 -10.79 35.46
N ARG A 366 -2.21 -9.73 36.05
CA ARG A 366 -1.17 -9.80 37.06
C ARG A 366 -1.89 -9.99 38.39
N GLY A 367 -2.17 -11.26 38.69
CA GLY A 367 -2.87 -11.71 39.88
C GLY A 367 -2.49 -10.94 41.14
N SER A 368 -3.50 -10.50 41.86
CA SER A 368 -3.46 -10.06 43.24
C SER A 368 -2.63 -11.03 44.08
N SER A 369 -1.36 -10.80 44.18
CA SER A 369 -0.58 -11.32 45.31
C SER A 369 -0.86 -10.37 46.48
N VAL A 370 -2.01 -10.58 47.13
CA VAL A 370 -2.28 -10.00 48.42
C VAL A 370 -1.25 -10.63 49.37
N LYS A 371 -0.21 -9.86 49.66
CA LYS A 371 0.62 -10.16 50.84
C LYS A 371 -0.25 -9.92 52.09
N HIS A 372 -0.80 -11.00 52.59
CA HIS A 372 -1.29 -11.09 53.96
C HIS A 372 -0.06 -10.95 54.88
N THR A 373 0.21 -9.75 55.31
CA THR A 373 1.09 -9.54 56.48
C THR A 373 0.27 -9.86 57.71
N THR A 374 0.44 -11.06 58.19
CA THR A 374 0.11 -11.46 59.57
C THR A 374 1.11 -10.77 60.50
N ASP A 375 0.71 -9.67 61.08
CA ASP A 375 1.34 -9.18 62.32
C ASP A 375 0.71 -9.88 63.49
N ALA A 376 1.45 -10.84 63.99
CA ALA A 376 1.18 -11.53 65.23
C ALA A 376 1.88 -10.78 66.39
N SER A 377 1.08 -10.34 67.32
CA SER A 377 1.35 -10.35 68.75
C SER A 377 2.54 -9.54 69.29
N ARG A 378 2.22 -8.51 70.04
CA ARG A 378 2.76 -8.41 71.42
C ARG A 378 1.82 -7.62 72.30
N ARG A 379 1.28 -8.37 73.29
CA ARG A 379 0.65 -7.88 74.53
C ARG A 379 1.64 -6.97 75.29
N ASN A 380 1.16 -5.85 75.82
CA ASN A 380 1.39 -5.59 77.22
C ASN A 380 0.35 -4.62 77.80
N ALA A 381 0.02 -4.91 79.03
CA ALA A 381 -1.08 -4.49 79.89
C ALA A 381 -0.86 -3.08 80.50
N ASN A 382 -1.99 -2.64 81.10
CA ASN A 382 -2.16 -1.63 82.14
C ASN A 382 -2.29 -0.17 81.70
N THR A 383 -3.41 0.49 81.88
CA THR A 383 -4.07 0.92 83.09
C THR A 383 -5.31 1.74 82.76
N HIS A 384 -6.41 1.54 83.51
CA HIS A 384 -7.62 2.35 83.63
C HIS A 384 -7.34 3.66 84.36
N PRO A 385 -8.36 4.54 84.67
CA PRO A 385 -9.52 5.04 83.90
C PRO A 385 -9.70 6.58 84.06
N SER A 386 -10.66 7.16 83.34
CA SER A 386 -11.67 8.09 83.92
C SER A 386 -12.27 9.01 82.90
N VAL A 387 -13.55 8.92 82.78
CA VAL A 387 -14.61 9.86 83.09
C VAL A 387 -14.95 10.92 82.02
N SER A 388 -16.14 10.68 81.44
CA SER A 388 -17.30 11.57 81.46
C SER A 388 -17.24 12.82 80.58
N ALA A 389 -18.10 12.94 79.62
CA ALA A 389 -19.32 13.73 79.60
C ALA A 389 -19.79 13.93 78.16
N ARG A 390 -20.90 13.43 77.88
CA ARG A 390 -22.22 14.08 77.77
C ARG A 390 -22.57 14.58 76.39
N ALA A 391 -23.60 13.92 75.93
CA ALA A 391 -24.44 14.19 74.80
C ALA A 391 -24.97 15.62 74.79
N GLU A 392 -25.18 16.15 73.60
CA GLU A 392 -26.33 16.98 73.34
C GLU A 392 -26.88 16.81 71.95
N TYR A 393 -28.06 16.29 71.98
CA TYR A 393 -29.06 16.02 70.99
C TYR A 393 -29.77 17.35 70.67
N HIS A 394 -29.79 17.82 69.44
CA HIS A 394 -30.81 18.75 68.97
C HIS A 394 -31.46 18.29 67.70
N ARG A 395 -32.62 17.75 67.93
CA ARG A 395 -33.70 17.45 66.99
C ARG A 395 -34.53 18.76 66.82
N ARG A 396 -34.77 19.18 65.59
CA ARG A 396 -35.95 19.96 65.20
C ARG A 396 -36.29 19.62 63.76
N THR A 397 -37.26 18.81 63.54
CA THR A 397 -38.70 18.94 63.29
C THR A 397 -39.10 19.95 62.27
N LYS A 398 -39.63 19.41 61.15
CA LYS A 398 -40.88 19.70 60.42
C LYS A 398 -41.28 21.16 60.18
N GLY A 399 -41.67 21.36 58.93
CA GLY A 399 -42.60 22.36 58.40
C GLY A 399 -42.46 22.31 56.89
N GLU A 400 -43.16 21.57 56.18
CA GLU A 400 -44.44 21.78 55.50
C GLU A 400 -44.50 23.08 54.70
N MET A 401 -44.71 22.97 53.46
CA MET A 401 -45.86 23.36 52.62
C MET A 401 -45.44 23.83 51.24
N SER A 402 -45.75 23.03 50.25
CA SER A 402 -46.59 23.32 49.10
C SER A 402 -46.44 24.71 48.45
N SER A 403 -46.04 24.75 47.22
CA SER A 403 -46.81 25.46 46.21
C SER A 403 -46.36 25.18 44.78
N HIS A 404 -47.28 24.73 44.01
CA HIS A 404 -47.34 24.71 42.56
C HIS A 404 -46.75 25.96 41.90
N ARG A 405 -46.01 25.76 40.77
CA ARG A 405 -46.31 26.49 39.56
C ARG A 405 -45.73 25.80 38.31
N LYS A 406 -46.61 25.24 37.52
CA LYS A 406 -46.47 25.05 36.10
C LYS A 406 -46.41 26.43 35.43
N MET A 407 -45.55 26.59 34.45
CA MET A 407 -45.68 27.50 33.34
C MET A 407 -44.47 27.20 32.46
N GLY A 408 -44.53 26.97 31.18
CA GLY A 408 -45.55 27.27 30.18
C GLY A 408 -44.72 27.37 28.93
N ASP A 409 -45.08 26.55 27.94
CA ASP A 409 -44.57 26.62 26.59
C ASP A 409 -44.78 28.03 26.03
N ALA A 410 -43.74 28.62 25.44
CA ALA A 410 -43.86 29.79 24.59
C ALA A 410 -43.43 29.41 23.16
N TYR A 411 -44.41 28.95 22.40
CA TYR A 411 -44.46 29.06 20.96
C TYR A 411 -44.52 30.54 20.56
N LEU A 412 -43.65 30.97 19.70
CA LEU A 412 -43.79 32.22 19.00
C LEU A 412 -43.96 31.89 17.51
N ASP A 413 -45.24 31.85 17.11
CA ASP A 413 -45.67 32.02 15.74
C ASP A 413 -45.44 33.46 15.34
N ILE A 414 -44.80 33.66 14.20
CA ILE A 414 -44.82 34.94 13.47
C ILE A 414 -45.32 34.65 12.08
N GLU A 415 -46.59 35.07 11.89
CA GLU A 415 -47.28 35.12 10.59
C GLU A 415 -46.68 36.24 9.70
N PRO A 416 -46.83 36.09 8.36
CA PRO A 416 -46.25 37.03 7.38
C PRO A 416 -47.18 38.20 7.09
N SER A 417 -46.69 39.41 7.20
CA SER A 417 -47.35 40.58 6.70
C SER A 417 -46.85 40.92 5.30
N SER A 418 -47.81 40.88 4.38
CA SER A 418 -47.74 41.37 3.03
C SER A 418 -47.62 42.88 2.96
N ARG A 419 -46.67 43.42 2.21
CA ARG A 419 -46.85 44.63 1.41
C ARG A 419 -45.78 44.75 0.34
N GLY A 420 -46.25 44.94 -0.89
CA GLY A 420 -45.49 45.01 -2.11
C GLY A 420 -44.67 46.28 -2.29
N GLY A 421 -43.74 46.19 -3.19
CA GLY A 421 -42.88 47.28 -3.67
C GLY A 421 -42.06 46.79 -4.82
N SER A 422 -42.59 46.96 -6.01
CA SER A 422 -41.85 46.84 -7.28
C SER A 422 -40.77 47.89 -7.35
N TYR A 423 -39.58 47.55 -7.83
CA TYR A 423 -38.68 48.40 -8.66
C TYR A 423 -37.71 47.46 -9.38
N GLU A 424 -37.92 47.28 -10.62
CA GLU A 424 -37.22 47.67 -11.84
C GLU A 424 -35.76 47.27 -11.99
N LEU A 425 -35.60 46.47 -13.06
CA LEU A 425 -34.35 46.09 -13.74
C LEU A 425 -33.56 47.32 -14.18
N GLN A 426 -32.27 47.36 -13.94
CA GLN A 426 -31.34 48.06 -14.80
C GLN A 426 -30.14 47.19 -15.13
N THR A 427 -30.15 46.69 -16.35
CA THR A 427 -29.02 46.20 -17.11
C THR A 427 -28.06 47.36 -17.37
N VAL A 428 -26.78 47.15 -17.05
CA VAL A 428 -25.68 47.92 -17.65
C VAL A 428 -24.67 46.94 -18.22
N ALA A 429 -24.70 46.87 -19.54
CA ALA A 429 -23.64 46.32 -20.36
C ALA A 429 -22.61 47.44 -20.62
N SER A 430 -21.34 47.08 -20.58
CA SER A 430 -20.23 47.79 -21.25
C SER A 430 -19.02 46.87 -21.12
N GLU A 431 -18.61 46.10 -22.10
CA GLU A 431 -17.89 46.36 -23.34
C GLU A 431 -16.49 46.98 -23.20
N ARG A 432 -15.52 46.16 -23.67
CA ARG A 432 -14.18 46.47 -24.28
C ARG A 432 -13.06 46.83 -23.29
N ARG A 433 -11.82 46.46 -23.48
CA ARG A 433 -10.94 46.00 -24.60
C ARG A 433 -9.62 45.45 -24.04
N MET A 434 -9.08 44.45 -24.71
CA MET A 434 -7.70 44.27 -25.19
C MET A 434 -6.57 45.12 -24.59
N VAL A 435 -5.56 44.51 -24.03
CA VAL A 435 -4.22 44.34 -24.59
C VAL A 435 -3.67 43.00 -24.07
#